data_323f083b95cb6b40dd94494eb1396157
#
_entry.id   323f083b95cb6b40dd94494eb1396157
#
_cell.length_a   1.000
_cell.length_b   1.000
_cell.length_c   1.000
_cell.angle_alpha   90.00
_cell.angle_beta   90.00
_cell.angle_gamma   90.00
#
_symmetry.space_group_name_H-M   'P 1'
#
loop_
_entity.id
_entity.type
_entity.pdbx_description
1 polymer ?
#
loop_
_entity_poly.entity_id
_entity_poly.type
_entity_poly.pdbx_seq_one_letter_code
_entity_poly.pdbx_strand_id
1 'polypeptide(L)'
;MSSLQAKLQHKYALSEKGAKDMIKAFVSVTCSDLVLMFPVWMLYFLVRDYLQGTMAGRGVFYIVGCVLCLLLIALTTLVQYRATFLATYVESGVRRIALAEQLRKIPLSFFGKKDLSDLTSTIMADCATMETASSHFIPELVGSCISTTLIAVGIFFMNWRMAIAALWVLPVSFLIVGCSGRVQKSLSKKQMKLKMDCADGIQECLETVRDLRANNAQAEYMEGLEGKIRAVEKHALVTELGTAVFVGGAQMILKLGIATVALTGGVLLVKGEIDILTFFVFLLLVSRMYDPLQVALQNLAAIISTGVQCDRLDEILSHEIQTGASTMDPKGYDIEFSHVGFSYDSQDTVLRDVTFTAKQGEVTALIGPSGGGKTTVSRLASRFWDIHKGKITVGGMDISTIDPETLMSLYAIVFQDVTLFNNTVMENIRIGRQNATDEEVLAAAKLAHCDEFAEKLPNGWQTMIGENGSELSGGERQRISIARAFLKDAPIILMDEATASLDVDNETLIQESLSRLIRNKTVMIIAHRMRTVADADKIVVLKDGVVAEQGTPAELEAKDGIYRHMKATQMEAAGWKL
;
A
#
# COMPACT_ATOMS: atom_id res chain seq x y z
N MET A 1 -21.35 -0.42 -19.47
CA MET A 1 -20.10 -1.22 -19.40
C MET A 1 -20.39 -2.66 -19.82
N SER A 2 -19.51 -3.30 -20.62
CA SER A 2 -19.68 -4.73 -20.93
C SER A 2 -19.48 -5.55 -19.63
N SER A 3 -20.21 -6.67 -19.48
CA SER A 3 -20.08 -7.53 -18.30
C SER A 3 -18.65 -8.04 -18.08
N LEU A 4 -17.87 -8.17 -19.16
CA LEU A 4 -16.46 -8.57 -19.13
C LEU A 4 -15.57 -7.45 -18.55
N GLN A 5 -15.80 -6.20 -18.94
CA GLN A 5 -15.04 -5.06 -18.43
C GLN A 5 -15.20 -4.90 -16.92
N ALA A 6 -16.42 -5.01 -16.39
CA ALA A 6 -16.68 -4.96 -14.96
C ALA A 6 -16.01 -6.11 -14.19
N LYS A 7 -16.01 -7.33 -14.75
CA LYS A 7 -15.30 -8.47 -14.15
C LYS A 7 -13.78 -8.28 -14.11
N LEU A 8 -13.18 -7.70 -15.15
CA LEU A 8 -11.74 -7.43 -15.17
C LEU A 8 -11.34 -6.34 -14.17
N GLN A 9 -12.16 -5.29 -14.04
CA GLN A 9 -11.93 -4.24 -13.04
C GLN A 9 -11.87 -4.83 -11.63
N HIS A 10 -12.89 -5.59 -11.24
CA HIS A 10 -12.95 -6.16 -9.89
C HIS A 10 -11.85 -7.21 -9.65
N LYS A 11 -11.61 -8.11 -10.63
CA LYS A 11 -10.67 -9.23 -10.43
C LYS A 11 -9.21 -8.81 -10.35
N TYR A 12 -8.82 -7.71 -11.03
CA TYR A 12 -7.43 -7.26 -11.15
C TYR A 12 -7.21 -5.83 -10.65
N ALA A 13 -8.17 -5.28 -9.93
CA ALA A 13 -8.13 -3.92 -9.38
C ALA A 13 -7.72 -2.87 -10.45
N LEU A 14 -8.39 -2.90 -11.62
CA LEU A 14 -8.10 -2.04 -12.75
C LEU A 14 -9.03 -0.82 -12.80
N SER A 15 -8.52 0.30 -13.31
CA SER A 15 -9.35 1.44 -13.69
C SER A 15 -10.26 1.09 -14.89
N GLU A 16 -11.27 1.92 -15.17
CA GLU A 16 -12.12 1.72 -16.33
C GLU A 16 -11.33 1.72 -17.65
N LYS A 17 -10.34 2.60 -17.75
CA LYS A 17 -9.43 2.69 -18.89
C LYS A 17 -8.53 1.47 -18.96
N GLY A 18 -7.95 1.04 -17.83
CA GLY A 18 -7.08 -0.14 -17.75
C GLY A 18 -7.79 -1.42 -18.19
N ALA A 19 -9.06 -1.60 -17.82
CA ALA A 19 -9.84 -2.75 -18.28
C ALA A 19 -10.10 -2.73 -19.81
N LYS A 20 -10.34 -1.55 -20.41
CA LYS A 20 -10.47 -1.40 -21.87
C LYS A 20 -9.15 -1.70 -22.57
N ASP A 21 -8.04 -1.21 -22.04
CA ASP A 21 -6.72 -1.40 -22.63
C ASP A 21 -6.27 -2.87 -22.50
N MET A 22 -6.63 -3.55 -21.42
CA MET A 22 -6.40 -5.01 -21.28
C MET A 22 -7.16 -5.82 -22.34
N ILE A 23 -8.39 -5.46 -22.69
CA ILE A 23 -9.13 -6.11 -23.79
C ILE A 23 -8.41 -5.90 -25.13
N LYS A 24 -7.89 -4.69 -25.39
CA LYS A 24 -7.07 -4.42 -26.59
C LYS A 24 -5.80 -5.26 -26.59
N ALA A 25 -5.17 -5.45 -25.41
CA ALA A 25 -4.01 -6.30 -25.28
C ALA A 25 -4.32 -7.77 -25.64
N PHE A 26 -5.46 -8.32 -25.21
CA PHE A 26 -5.90 -9.67 -25.60
C PHE A 26 -6.03 -9.82 -27.13
N VAL A 27 -6.68 -8.86 -27.78
CA VAL A 27 -6.83 -8.88 -29.24
C VAL A 27 -5.49 -8.75 -29.94
N SER A 28 -4.61 -7.86 -29.47
CA SER A 28 -3.31 -7.63 -30.10
C SER A 28 -2.37 -8.84 -29.98
N VAL A 29 -2.35 -9.53 -28.81
CA VAL A 29 -1.59 -10.77 -28.64
C VAL A 29 -2.15 -11.87 -29.55
N THR A 30 -3.47 -12.06 -29.57
CA THR A 30 -4.13 -13.03 -30.47
C THR A 30 -3.75 -12.79 -31.93
N CYS A 31 -3.80 -11.54 -32.39
CA CYS A 31 -3.43 -11.18 -33.77
C CYS A 31 -1.94 -11.45 -34.05
N SER A 32 -1.07 -11.14 -33.08
CA SER A 32 0.38 -11.40 -33.21
C SER A 32 0.65 -12.90 -33.35
N ASP A 33 0.05 -13.73 -32.48
CA ASP A 33 0.20 -15.19 -32.51
C ASP A 33 -0.27 -15.79 -33.86
N LEU A 34 -1.40 -15.30 -34.39
CA LEU A 34 -1.91 -15.76 -35.67
C LEU A 34 -1.00 -15.36 -36.86
N VAL A 35 -0.44 -14.15 -36.82
CA VAL A 35 0.50 -13.69 -37.86
C VAL A 35 1.81 -14.47 -37.81
N LEU A 36 2.25 -14.93 -36.65
CA LEU A 36 3.41 -15.82 -36.51
C LEU A 36 3.21 -17.18 -37.20
N MET A 37 2.00 -17.57 -37.58
CA MET A 37 1.73 -18.78 -38.37
C MET A 37 1.95 -18.56 -39.88
N PHE A 38 2.00 -17.32 -40.38
CA PHE A 38 2.16 -17.04 -41.85
C PHE A 38 3.47 -17.60 -42.43
N PRO A 39 4.63 -17.55 -41.77
CA PRO A 39 5.82 -18.24 -42.27
C PRO A 39 5.64 -19.74 -42.50
N VAL A 40 4.79 -20.42 -41.71
CA VAL A 40 4.49 -21.84 -41.89
C VAL A 40 3.75 -22.07 -43.22
N TRP A 41 2.81 -21.17 -43.58
CA TRP A 41 2.13 -21.22 -44.85
C TRP A 41 3.07 -20.95 -46.02
N MET A 42 4.02 -20.03 -45.90
CA MET A 42 5.06 -19.78 -46.89
C MET A 42 5.92 -21.01 -47.12
N LEU A 43 6.31 -21.70 -46.04
CA LEU A 43 7.08 -22.93 -46.09
C LEU A 43 6.25 -24.07 -46.72
N TYR A 44 4.95 -24.14 -46.46
CA TYR A 44 4.02 -25.07 -47.13
C TYR A 44 4.05 -24.88 -48.65
N PHE A 45 3.87 -23.66 -49.15
CA PHE A 45 3.92 -23.38 -50.57
C PHE A 45 5.26 -23.74 -51.20
N LEU A 46 6.36 -23.44 -50.50
CA LEU A 46 7.72 -23.78 -50.96
C LEU A 46 7.90 -25.29 -51.13
N VAL A 47 7.55 -26.06 -50.11
CA VAL A 47 7.68 -27.54 -50.12
C VAL A 47 6.75 -28.14 -51.18
N ARG A 48 5.52 -27.65 -51.30
CA ARG A 48 4.58 -28.09 -52.35
C ARG A 48 5.14 -27.88 -53.77
N ASP A 49 5.61 -26.68 -54.07
CA ASP A 49 6.12 -26.32 -55.36
C ASP A 49 7.42 -27.06 -55.70
N TYR A 50 8.25 -27.36 -54.65
CA TYR A 50 9.43 -28.21 -54.82
C TYR A 50 9.04 -29.64 -55.20
N LEU A 51 8.10 -30.24 -54.48
CA LEU A 51 7.62 -31.60 -54.76
C LEU A 51 6.95 -31.75 -56.11
N GLN A 52 6.27 -30.66 -56.60
CA GLN A 52 5.61 -30.63 -57.89
C GLN A 52 6.53 -30.20 -59.03
N GLY A 53 7.79 -29.85 -58.78
CA GLY A 53 8.73 -29.39 -59.79
C GLY A 53 8.41 -28.04 -60.38
N THR A 54 7.55 -27.22 -59.74
CA THR A 54 7.03 -25.92 -60.21
C THR A 54 7.79 -24.71 -59.69
N MET A 55 8.98 -24.90 -59.14
CA MET A 55 9.82 -23.85 -58.53
C MET A 55 10.31 -22.77 -59.55
N ALA A 56 10.47 -23.13 -60.81
CA ALA A 56 11.01 -22.25 -61.84
C ALA A 56 10.17 -20.96 -62.00
N GLY A 57 10.79 -19.78 -61.82
CA GLY A 57 10.14 -18.48 -61.94
C GLY A 57 9.39 -17.95 -60.67
N ARG A 58 9.27 -18.74 -59.61
CA ARG A 58 8.58 -18.32 -58.36
C ARG A 58 9.46 -17.65 -57.28
N GLY A 59 10.74 -17.41 -57.57
CA GLY A 59 11.67 -16.79 -56.60
C GLY A 59 11.18 -15.45 -56.06
N VAL A 60 10.66 -14.61 -56.95
CA VAL A 60 10.11 -13.29 -56.54
C VAL A 60 8.91 -13.44 -55.58
N PHE A 61 8.01 -14.41 -55.83
CA PHE A 61 6.87 -14.69 -54.93
C PHE A 61 7.33 -15.01 -53.50
N TYR A 62 8.35 -15.85 -53.34
CA TYR A 62 8.87 -16.22 -52.04
C TYR A 62 9.58 -15.06 -51.35
N ILE A 63 10.39 -14.28 -52.08
CA ILE A 63 11.09 -13.11 -51.52
C ILE A 63 10.06 -12.08 -51.04
N VAL A 64 9.09 -11.71 -51.91
CA VAL A 64 8.05 -10.73 -51.56
C VAL A 64 7.18 -11.26 -50.40
N GLY A 65 6.81 -12.55 -50.41
CA GLY A 65 6.03 -13.18 -49.35
C GLY A 65 6.77 -13.15 -47.99
N CYS A 66 8.07 -13.49 -47.96
CA CYS A 66 8.87 -13.41 -46.76
C CYS A 66 9.01 -11.97 -46.25
N VAL A 67 9.24 -10.99 -47.13
CA VAL A 67 9.31 -9.57 -46.73
C VAL A 67 7.97 -9.12 -46.14
N LEU A 68 6.85 -9.49 -46.79
CA LEU A 68 5.51 -9.14 -46.30
C LEU A 68 5.25 -9.78 -44.94
N CYS A 69 5.60 -11.05 -44.73
CA CYS A 69 5.48 -11.72 -43.42
C CYS A 69 6.28 -10.99 -42.35
N LEU A 70 7.53 -10.61 -42.65
CA LEU A 70 8.38 -9.87 -41.68
C LEU A 70 7.77 -8.50 -41.33
N LEU A 71 7.24 -7.78 -42.32
CA LEU A 71 6.58 -6.48 -42.08
C LEU A 71 5.31 -6.63 -41.22
N LEU A 72 4.50 -7.66 -41.50
CA LEU A 72 3.29 -7.94 -40.70
C LEU A 72 3.64 -8.35 -39.27
N ILE A 73 4.66 -9.19 -39.08
CA ILE A 73 5.14 -9.56 -37.76
C ILE A 73 5.62 -8.33 -37.02
N ALA A 74 6.46 -7.49 -37.63
CA ALA A 74 6.96 -6.27 -37.02
C ALA A 74 5.81 -5.31 -36.64
N LEU A 75 4.82 -5.13 -37.49
CA LEU A 75 3.67 -4.28 -37.24
C LEU A 75 2.82 -4.80 -36.08
N THR A 76 2.47 -6.09 -36.10
CA THR A 76 1.65 -6.69 -35.04
C THR A 76 2.39 -6.71 -33.69
N THR A 77 3.70 -6.97 -33.69
CA THR A 77 4.54 -6.90 -32.48
C THR A 77 4.61 -5.47 -31.91
N LEU A 78 4.72 -4.44 -32.76
CA LEU A 78 4.69 -3.04 -32.31
C LEU A 78 3.33 -2.67 -31.69
N VAL A 79 2.23 -3.11 -32.31
CA VAL A 79 0.86 -2.88 -31.76
C VAL A 79 0.69 -3.62 -30.43
N GLN A 80 1.13 -4.87 -30.36
CA GLN A 80 1.11 -5.67 -29.13
C GLN A 80 1.92 -4.98 -28.03
N TYR A 81 3.14 -4.56 -28.32
CA TYR A 81 4.00 -3.88 -27.35
C TYR A 81 3.34 -2.63 -26.76
N ARG A 82 2.73 -1.80 -27.63
CA ARG A 82 1.99 -0.60 -27.17
C ARG A 82 0.77 -0.95 -26.33
N ALA A 83 0.00 -1.96 -26.73
CA ALA A 83 -1.22 -2.35 -26.04
C ALA A 83 -0.93 -3.04 -24.68
N THR A 84 0.16 -3.80 -24.57
CA THR A 84 0.52 -4.53 -23.35
C THR A 84 1.36 -3.68 -22.39
N PHE A 85 2.50 -3.14 -22.84
CA PHE A 85 3.46 -2.48 -21.95
C PHE A 85 3.09 -1.02 -21.66
N LEU A 86 2.92 -0.18 -22.68
CA LEU A 86 2.69 1.25 -22.43
C LEU A 86 1.38 1.51 -21.69
N ALA A 87 0.32 0.77 -22.02
CA ALA A 87 -0.96 0.87 -21.32
C ALA A 87 -0.84 0.46 -19.85
N THR A 88 -0.07 -0.59 -19.55
CA THR A 88 0.11 -1.09 -18.19
C THR A 88 0.93 -0.13 -17.31
N TYR A 89 1.97 0.50 -17.83
CA TYR A 89 2.72 1.51 -17.05
C TYR A 89 1.85 2.70 -16.65
N VAL A 90 0.99 3.18 -17.56
CA VAL A 90 0.02 4.24 -17.23
C VAL A 90 -0.96 3.75 -16.14
N GLU A 91 -1.48 2.54 -16.27
CA GLU A 91 -2.40 1.96 -15.29
C GLU A 91 -1.73 1.75 -13.91
N SER A 92 -0.47 1.34 -13.89
CA SER A 92 0.31 1.20 -12.66
C SER A 92 0.47 2.54 -11.93
N GLY A 93 0.71 3.63 -12.65
CA GLY A 93 0.72 4.98 -12.08
C GLY A 93 -0.64 5.38 -11.50
N VAL A 94 -1.72 5.16 -12.25
CA VAL A 94 -3.09 5.43 -11.78
C VAL A 94 -3.42 4.62 -10.53
N ARG A 95 -3.03 3.35 -10.45
CA ARG A 95 -3.24 2.49 -9.28
C ARG A 95 -2.50 3.00 -8.05
N ARG A 96 -1.22 3.38 -8.19
CA ARG A 96 -0.44 3.94 -7.07
C ARG A 96 -1.04 5.25 -6.55
N ILE A 97 -1.52 6.12 -7.46
CA ILE A 97 -2.23 7.35 -7.07
C ILE A 97 -3.54 7.01 -6.35
N ALA A 98 -4.32 6.05 -6.86
CA ALA A 98 -5.56 5.62 -6.21
C ALA A 98 -5.31 5.05 -4.81
N LEU A 99 -4.25 4.25 -4.62
CA LEU A 99 -3.84 3.74 -3.31
C LEU A 99 -3.45 4.89 -2.37
N ALA A 100 -2.66 5.85 -2.82
CA ALA A 100 -2.27 7.01 -2.02
C ALA A 100 -3.49 7.85 -1.62
N GLU A 101 -4.43 8.09 -2.55
CA GLU A 101 -5.69 8.78 -2.26
C GLU A 101 -6.58 8.01 -1.29
N GLN A 102 -6.63 6.69 -1.39
CA GLN A 102 -7.37 5.85 -0.45
C GLN A 102 -6.74 5.91 0.95
N LEU A 103 -5.41 5.74 1.05
CA LEU A 103 -4.69 5.83 2.32
C LEU A 103 -4.87 7.19 3.00
N ARG A 104 -4.93 8.28 2.25
CA ARG A 104 -5.21 9.62 2.78
C ARG A 104 -6.58 9.71 3.48
N LYS A 105 -7.58 8.93 3.04
CA LYS A 105 -8.96 8.96 3.52
C LYS A 105 -9.30 7.87 4.54
N ILE A 106 -8.46 6.86 4.65
CA ILE A 106 -8.62 5.77 5.62
C ILE A 106 -8.39 6.32 7.04
N PRO A 107 -9.19 5.91 8.05
CA PRO A 107 -9.00 6.32 9.44
C PRO A 107 -7.59 5.96 9.95
N LEU A 108 -7.03 6.80 10.83
CA LEU A 108 -5.72 6.52 11.43
C LEU A 108 -5.69 5.22 12.25
N SER A 109 -6.85 4.70 12.64
CA SER A 109 -6.98 3.38 13.27
C SER A 109 -6.43 2.23 12.42
N PHE A 110 -6.48 2.35 11.10
CA PHE A 110 -5.91 1.38 10.16
C PHE A 110 -4.38 1.28 10.29
N PHE A 111 -3.71 2.43 10.37
CA PHE A 111 -2.24 2.51 10.49
C PHE A 111 -1.72 1.99 11.84
N GLY A 112 -2.55 2.00 12.89
CA GLY A 112 -2.21 1.39 14.18
C GLY A 112 -2.27 -0.15 14.18
N LYS A 113 -2.91 -0.77 13.18
CA LYS A 113 -3.06 -2.23 13.03
C LYS A 113 -2.19 -2.82 11.93
N LYS A 114 -1.70 -2.00 11.02
CA LYS A 114 -0.86 -2.40 9.88
C LYS A 114 0.54 -1.88 10.08
N ASP A 115 1.51 -2.73 9.80
CA ASP A 115 2.91 -2.34 9.80
C ASP A 115 3.20 -1.40 8.62
N LEU A 116 4.02 -0.38 8.84
CA LEU A 116 4.44 0.57 7.81
C LEU A 116 5.25 -0.13 6.71
N SER A 117 6.07 -1.13 7.07
CA SER A 117 6.83 -1.94 6.13
C SER A 117 5.89 -2.74 5.21
N ASP A 118 4.80 -3.29 5.76
CA ASP A 118 3.77 -4.01 4.99
C ASP A 118 3.08 -3.09 3.98
N LEU A 119 2.66 -1.90 4.39
CA LEU A 119 2.03 -0.91 3.51
C LEU A 119 2.98 -0.43 2.41
N THR A 120 4.23 -0.15 2.74
CA THR A 120 5.26 0.24 1.78
C THR A 120 5.51 -0.88 0.76
N SER A 121 5.64 -2.12 1.22
CA SER A 121 5.78 -3.30 0.37
C SER A 121 4.57 -3.46 -0.57
N THR A 122 3.36 -3.26 -0.08
CA THR A 122 2.13 -3.34 -0.89
C THR A 122 2.12 -2.27 -1.99
N ILE A 123 2.44 -1.02 -1.68
CA ILE A 123 2.44 0.07 -2.68
C ILE A 123 3.56 -0.10 -3.71
N MET A 124 4.74 -0.54 -3.29
CA MET A 124 5.90 -0.63 -4.17
C MET A 124 6.02 -1.98 -4.85
N ALA A 125 6.16 -3.06 -4.09
CA ALA A 125 6.46 -4.39 -4.61
C ALA A 125 5.23 -5.11 -5.18
N ASP A 126 4.09 -5.06 -4.49
CA ASP A 126 2.89 -5.74 -4.99
C ASP A 126 2.33 -5.04 -6.23
N CYS A 127 2.35 -3.70 -6.28
CA CYS A 127 2.00 -2.97 -7.51
C CYS A 127 2.92 -3.33 -8.68
N ALA A 128 4.24 -3.48 -8.46
CA ALA A 128 5.17 -3.89 -9.51
C ALA A 128 4.91 -5.34 -9.99
N THR A 129 4.56 -6.24 -9.08
CA THR A 129 4.17 -7.62 -9.42
C THR A 129 2.89 -7.63 -10.25
N MET A 130 1.89 -6.83 -9.87
CA MET A 130 0.64 -6.68 -10.64
C MET A 130 0.86 -6.00 -12.00
N GLU A 131 1.82 -5.09 -12.10
CA GLU A 131 2.26 -4.49 -13.36
C GLU A 131 2.79 -5.56 -14.31
N THR A 132 3.69 -6.43 -13.81
CA THR A 132 4.21 -7.56 -14.59
C THR A 132 3.11 -8.55 -14.99
N ALA A 133 2.19 -8.86 -14.08
CA ALA A 133 1.06 -9.74 -14.40
C ALA A 133 0.14 -9.16 -15.48
N SER A 134 -0.12 -7.86 -15.43
CA SER A 134 -1.01 -7.18 -16.38
C SER A 134 -0.36 -6.92 -17.74
N SER A 135 0.96 -6.72 -17.80
CA SER A 135 1.69 -6.49 -19.06
C SER A 135 2.07 -7.77 -19.79
N HIS A 136 2.42 -8.84 -19.05
CA HIS A 136 2.95 -10.07 -19.64
C HIS A 136 2.01 -11.26 -19.45
N PHE A 137 1.67 -11.62 -18.21
CA PHE A 137 1.09 -12.92 -17.91
C PHE A 137 -0.36 -13.04 -18.38
N ILE A 138 -1.20 -12.07 -18.04
CA ILE A 138 -2.64 -12.13 -18.32
C ILE A 138 -2.94 -11.98 -19.81
N PRO A 139 -2.39 -10.98 -20.54
CA PRO A 139 -2.63 -10.84 -21.97
C PRO A 139 -2.13 -12.04 -22.77
N GLU A 140 -0.96 -12.56 -22.42
CA GLU A 140 -0.36 -13.69 -23.13
C GLU A 140 -1.14 -14.98 -22.90
N LEU A 141 -1.57 -15.28 -21.65
CA LEU A 141 -2.42 -16.44 -21.37
C LEU A 141 -3.72 -16.40 -22.17
N VAL A 142 -4.43 -15.27 -22.13
CA VAL A 142 -5.73 -15.13 -22.80
C VAL A 142 -5.57 -15.13 -24.32
N GLY A 143 -4.60 -14.37 -24.84
CA GLY A 143 -4.31 -14.29 -26.27
C GLY A 143 -3.92 -15.65 -26.85
N SER A 144 -2.99 -16.36 -26.19
CA SER A 144 -2.56 -17.70 -26.62
C SER A 144 -3.68 -18.75 -26.53
N CYS A 145 -4.58 -18.66 -25.56
CA CYS A 145 -5.76 -19.55 -25.51
C CYS A 145 -6.72 -19.28 -26.70
N ILE A 146 -6.95 -18.00 -27.04
CA ILE A 146 -7.83 -17.64 -28.16
C ILE A 146 -7.17 -18.04 -29.50
N SER A 147 -5.92 -17.69 -29.73
CA SER A 147 -5.18 -18.02 -30.95
C SER A 147 -5.09 -19.52 -31.18
N THR A 148 -4.76 -20.29 -30.11
CA THR A 148 -4.75 -21.75 -30.16
C THR A 148 -6.12 -22.34 -30.51
N THR A 149 -7.20 -21.79 -29.94
CA THR A 149 -8.56 -22.26 -30.25
C THR A 149 -8.89 -22.04 -31.74
N LEU A 150 -8.52 -20.88 -32.30
CA LEU A 150 -8.70 -20.58 -33.69
C LEU A 150 -7.88 -21.52 -34.59
N ILE A 151 -6.61 -21.77 -34.25
CA ILE A 151 -5.74 -22.71 -34.97
C ILE A 151 -6.31 -24.14 -34.85
N ALA A 152 -6.78 -24.56 -33.67
CA ALA A 152 -7.37 -25.86 -33.43
C ALA A 152 -8.59 -26.12 -34.34
N VAL A 153 -9.46 -25.12 -34.53
CA VAL A 153 -10.57 -25.19 -35.47
C VAL A 153 -10.04 -25.39 -36.89
N GLY A 154 -9.01 -24.65 -37.30
CA GLY A 154 -8.40 -24.77 -38.64
C GLY A 154 -7.83 -26.18 -38.92
N ILE A 155 -7.03 -26.73 -38.00
CA ILE A 155 -6.44 -28.06 -38.15
C ILE A 155 -7.48 -29.18 -38.10
N PHE A 156 -8.60 -28.97 -37.37
CA PHE A 156 -9.71 -29.94 -37.34
C PHE A 156 -10.38 -30.12 -38.69
N PHE A 157 -10.53 -29.01 -39.45
CA PHE A 157 -11.05 -29.09 -40.82
C PHE A 157 -10.06 -29.71 -41.81
N MET A 158 -8.76 -29.68 -41.54
CA MET A 158 -7.76 -30.36 -42.41
C MET A 158 -7.80 -31.85 -42.22
N ASN A 159 -7.66 -32.36 -41.00
CA ASN A 159 -7.79 -33.78 -40.65
C ASN A 159 -8.15 -33.95 -39.18
N TRP A 160 -9.37 -34.35 -38.89
CA TRP A 160 -9.88 -34.47 -37.51
C TRP A 160 -9.14 -35.51 -36.65
N ARG A 161 -8.63 -36.61 -37.23
CA ARG A 161 -7.88 -37.65 -36.47
C ARG A 161 -6.55 -37.11 -36.01
N MET A 162 -5.82 -36.41 -36.84
CA MET A 162 -4.56 -35.79 -36.48
C MET A 162 -4.80 -34.61 -35.53
N ALA A 163 -5.90 -33.84 -35.72
CA ALA A 163 -6.28 -32.78 -34.81
C ALA A 163 -6.56 -33.30 -33.38
N ILE A 164 -7.29 -34.41 -33.23
CA ILE A 164 -7.49 -35.05 -31.92
C ILE A 164 -6.15 -35.50 -31.32
N ALA A 165 -5.25 -36.11 -32.12
CA ALA A 165 -3.92 -36.49 -31.67
C ALA A 165 -3.06 -35.31 -31.21
N ALA A 166 -3.29 -34.10 -31.75
CA ALA A 166 -2.64 -32.86 -31.31
C ALA A 166 -3.29 -32.23 -30.08
N LEU A 167 -4.62 -32.26 -29.99
CA LEU A 167 -5.34 -31.42 -29.02
C LEU A 167 -5.60 -32.07 -27.67
N TRP A 168 -5.55 -33.40 -27.54
CA TRP A 168 -5.83 -34.11 -26.28
C TRP A 168 -4.90 -33.69 -25.14
N VAL A 169 -3.66 -33.29 -25.44
CA VAL A 169 -2.66 -32.85 -24.45
C VAL A 169 -3.02 -31.51 -23.79
N LEU A 170 -3.81 -30.66 -24.47
CA LEU A 170 -4.16 -29.33 -23.96
C LEU A 170 -5.00 -29.40 -22.69
N PRO A 171 -6.17 -30.06 -22.67
CA PRO A 171 -6.98 -30.13 -21.46
C PRO A 171 -6.23 -30.81 -20.31
N VAL A 172 -5.38 -31.80 -20.60
CA VAL A 172 -4.59 -32.49 -19.56
C VAL A 172 -3.55 -31.53 -18.96
N SER A 173 -2.80 -30.80 -19.78
CA SER A 173 -1.79 -29.85 -19.31
C SER A 173 -2.42 -28.71 -18.50
N PHE A 174 -3.52 -28.11 -18.97
CA PHE A 174 -4.23 -27.07 -18.23
C PHE A 174 -4.86 -27.60 -16.93
N LEU A 175 -5.35 -28.84 -16.92
CA LEU A 175 -5.89 -29.46 -15.71
C LEU A 175 -4.80 -29.63 -14.64
N ILE A 176 -3.60 -30.08 -15.01
CA ILE A 176 -2.47 -30.25 -14.08
C ILE A 176 -2.13 -28.92 -13.41
N VAL A 177 -1.92 -27.86 -14.20
CA VAL A 177 -1.59 -26.55 -13.65
C VAL A 177 -2.75 -25.96 -12.85
N GLY A 178 -3.99 -26.09 -13.33
CA GLY A 178 -5.17 -25.61 -12.62
C GLY A 178 -5.41 -26.32 -11.28
N CYS A 179 -5.26 -27.65 -11.24
CA CYS A 179 -5.39 -28.44 -10.01
C CYS A 179 -4.28 -28.12 -9.00
N SER A 180 -3.08 -27.76 -9.47
CA SER A 180 -1.99 -27.32 -8.58
C SER A 180 -2.23 -25.96 -7.92
N GLY A 181 -3.22 -25.19 -8.37
CA GLY A 181 -3.43 -23.81 -7.95
C GLY A 181 -3.63 -23.62 -6.45
N ARG A 182 -4.32 -24.57 -5.77
CA ARG A 182 -4.48 -24.52 -4.31
C ARG A 182 -3.15 -24.69 -3.59
N VAL A 183 -2.31 -25.61 -4.06
CA VAL A 183 -0.98 -25.87 -3.50
C VAL A 183 -0.09 -24.67 -3.74
N GLN A 184 -0.04 -24.14 -4.95
CA GLN A 184 0.75 -22.98 -5.32
C GLN A 184 0.33 -21.74 -4.52
N LYS A 185 -0.97 -21.45 -4.39
CA LYS A 185 -1.47 -20.32 -3.58
C LYS A 185 -1.07 -20.48 -2.09
N SER A 186 -1.13 -21.68 -1.54
CA SER A 186 -0.70 -21.97 -0.16
C SER A 186 0.79 -21.73 0.03
N LEU A 187 1.62 -22.24 -0.89
CA LEU A 187 3.07 -22.04 -0.86
C LEU A 187 3.44 -20.56 -0.97
N SER A 188 2.83 -19.85 -1.93
CA SER A 188 3.06 -18.41 -2.13
C SER A 188 2.66 -17.58 -0.91
N LYS A 189 1.51 -17.87 -0.27
CA LYS A 189 1.07 -17.20 0.95
C LYS A 189 2.04 -17.40 2.11
N LYS A 190 2.54 -18.63 2.30
CA LYS A 190 3.54 -18.91 3.34
C LYS A 190 4.88 -18.24 3.05
N GLN A 191 5.31 -18.23 1.79
CA GLN A 191 6.54 -17.55 1.36
C GLN A 191 6.44 -16.04 1.61
N MET A 192 5.29 -15.43 1.30
CA MET A 192 5.04 -14.01 1.56
C MET A 192 5.15 -13.69 3.05
N LYS A 193 4.50 -14.48 3.91
CA LYS A 193 4.60 -14.31 5.36
C LYS A 193 6.05 -14.36 5.84
N LEU A 194 6.83 -15.37 5.42
CA LEU A 194 8.24 -15.48 5.82
C LEU A 194 9.09 -14.30 5.32
N LYS A 195 8.82 -13.78 4.11
CA LYS A 195 9.49 -12.59 3.59
C LYS A 195 9.20 -11.35 4.44
N MET A 196 7.95 -11.19 4.90
CA MET A 196 7.58 -10.09 5.79
C MET A 196 8.23 -10.24 7.15
N ASP A 197 8.13 -11.41 7.80
CA ASP A 197 8.78 -11.68 9.08
C ASP A 197 10.31 -11.44 9.03
N CYS A 198 10.92 -11.63 7.86
CA CYS A 198 12.34 -11.34 7.63
C CYS A 198 12.58 -9.83 7.45
N ALA A 199 11.72 -9.15 6.68
CA ALA A 199 11.82 -7.69 6.47
C ALA A 199 11.65 -6.94 7.80
N ASP A 200 10.66 -7.33 8.61
CA ASP A 200 10.44 -6.78 9.95
C ASP A 200 11.67 -6.98 10.85
N GLY A 201 12.29 -8.16 10.82
CA GLY A 201 13.53 -8.41 11.57
C GLY A 201 14.72 -7.57 11.09
N ILE A 202 14.82 -7.29 9.80
CA ILE A 202 15.86 -6.40 9.25
C ILE A 202 15.59 -4.96 9.70
N GLN A 203 14.35 -4.50 9.61
CA GLN A 203 13.95 -3.16 10.05
C GLN A 203 14.23 -2.97 11.55
N GLU A 204 13.79 -3.91 12.40
CA GLU A 204 14.06 -3.90 13.84
C GLU A 204 15.57 -3.83 14.13
N CYS A 205 16.39 -4.61 13.40
CA CYS A 205 17.85 -4.55 13.53
C CYS A 205 18.42 -3.15 13.23
N LEU A 206 17.92 -2.50 12.18
CA LEU A 206 18.37 -1.16 11.79
C LEU A 206 17.93 -0.10 12.81
N GLU A 207 16.71 -0.18 13.30
CA GLU A 207 16.16 0.76 14.28
C GLU A 207 16.86 0.63 15.64
N THR A 208 17.16 -0.60 16.06
CA THR A 208 17.74 -0.90 17.39
C THR A 208 19.26 -1.10 17.37
N VAL A 209 19.95 -0.81 16.27
CA VAL A 209 21.40 -1.10 16.11
C VAL A 209 22.27 -0.46 17.20
N ARG A 210 21.87 0.71 17.71
CA ARG A 210 22.58 1.40 18.82
C ARG A 210 22.45 0.63 20.11
N ASP A 211 21.23 0.18 20.44
CA ASP A 211 20.94 -0.58 21.65
C ASP A 211 21.58 -1.96 21.62
N LEU A 212 21.53 -2.63 20.46
CA LEU A 212 22.24 -3.90 20.26
C LEU A 212 23.74 -3.76 20.49
N ARG A 213 24.35 -2.67 19.99
CA ARG A 213 25.77 -2.40 20.22
C ARG A 213 26.06 -2.07 21.68
N ALA A 214 25.25 -1.22 22.32
CA ALA A 214 25.45 -0.83 23.71
C ALA A 214 25.39 -2.02 24.67
N ASN A 215 24.59 -3.04 24.34
CA ASN A 215 24.40 -4.23 25.16
C ASN A 215 25.22 -5.46 24.69
N ASN A 216 26.10 -5.33 23.67
CA ASN A 216 26.84 -6.43 23.05
C ASN A 216 25.96 -7.60 22.57
N ALA A 217 24.70 -7.33 22.16
CA ALA A 217 23.71 -8.32 21.77
C ALA A 217 23.66 -8.59 20.26
N GLN A 218 24.59 -8.00 19.46
CA GLN A 218 24.55 -8.12 18.00
C GLN A 218 24.66 -9.56 17.52
N ALA A 219 25.55 -10.38 18.14
CA ALA A 219 25.79 -11.75 17.67
C ALA A 219 24.55 -12.62 17.83
N GLU A 220 23.89 -12.54 18.99
CA GLU A 220 22.66 -13.28 19.29
C GLU A 220 21.50 -12.85 18.37
N TYR A 221 21.32 -11.53 18.17
CA TYR A 221 20.30 -11.01 17.27
C TYR A 221 20.54 -11.44 15.83
N MET A 222 21.79 -11.37 15.35
CA MET A 222 22.16 -11.79 14.00
C MET A 222 21.95 -13.28 13.75
N GLU A 223 22.15 -14.15 14.74
CA GLU A 223 21.83 -15.58 14.64
C GLU A 223 20.32 -15.79 14.41
N GLY A 224 19.48 -15.06 15.17
CA GLY A 224 18.02 -15.08 14.97
C GLY A 224 17.60 -14.58 13.59
N LEU A 225 18.19 -13.49 13.11
CA LEU A 225 17.92 -12.91 11.79
C LEU A 225 18.38 -13.85 10.66
N GLU A 226 19.56 -14.47 10.79
CA GLU A 226 20.05 -15.47 9.84
C GLU A 226 19.09 -16.66 9.75
N GLY A 227 18.50 -17.09 10.87
CA GLY A 227 17.46 -18.10 10.91
C GLY A 227 16.23 -17.70 10.07
N LYS A 228 15.75 -16.46 10.18
CA LYS A 228 14.65 -15.93 9.35
C LYS A 228 15.03 -15.90 7.85
N ILE A 229 16.22 -15.45 7.50
CA ILE A 229 16.73 -15.42 6.12
C ILE A 229 16.79 -16.82 5.52
N ARG A 230 17.36 -17.77 6.25
CA ARG A 230 17.44 -19.19 5.81
C ARG A 230 16.04 -19.82 5.66
N ALA A 231 15.08 -19.44 6.49
CA ALA A 231 13.69 -19.90 6.35
C ALA A 231 13.04 -19.39 5.06
N VAL A 232 13.28 -18.13 4.69
CA VAL A 232 12.84 -17.55 3.40
C VAL A 232 13.48 -18.30 2.23
N GLU A 233 14.81 -18.51 2.27
CA GLU A 233 15.54 -19.23 1.22
C GLU A 233 15.01 -20.66 1.04
N LYS A 234 14.94 -21.42 2.13
CA LYS A 234 14.44 -22.81 2.10
C LYS A 234 13.03 -22.90 1.54
N HIS A 235 12.16 -21.98 1.93
CA HIS A 235 10.78 -22.00 1.45
C HIS A 235 10.66 -21.53 0.00
N ALA A 236 11.51 -20.60 -0.44
CA ALA A 236 11.61 -20.20 -1.84
C ALA A 236 11.98 -21.39 -2.73
N LEU A 237 12.98 -22.19 -2.33
CA LEU A 237 13.35 -23.42 -3.04
C LEU A 237 12.18 -24.42 -3.12
N VAL A 238 11.42 -24.62 -2.03
CA VAL A 238 10.25 -25.51 -2.04
C VAL A 238 9.17 -24.99 -2.99
N THR A 239 8.94 -23.68 -3.02
CA THR A 239 7.94 -23.06 -3.89
C THR A 239 8.34 -23.18 -5.37
N GLU A 240 9.62 -22.92 -5.69
CA GLU A 240 10.15 -23.05 -7.04
C GLU A 240 10.11 -24.50 -7.55
N LEU A 241 10.58 -25.44 -6.74
CA LEU A 241 10.51 -26.86 -7.09
C LEU A 241 9.07 -27.34 -7.27
N GLY A 242 8.15 -26.91 -6.40
CA GLY A 242 6.73 -27.21 -6.55
C GLY A 242 6.17 -26.68 -7.87
N THR A 243 6.47 -25.43 -8.23
CA THR A 243 6.05 -24.84 -9.50
C THR A 243 6.69 -25.58 -10.69
N ALA A 244 7.99 -25.88 -10.62
CA ALA A 244 8.72 -26.58 -11.68
C ALA A 244 8.16 -27.98 -11.95
N VAL A 245 7.77 -28.72 -10.93
CA VAL A 245 7.17 -30.06 -11.09
C VAL A 245 5.83 -29.98 -11.81
N PHE A 246 4.94 -29.08 -11.41
CA PHE A 246 3.60 -28.96 -12.01
C PHE A 246 3.65 -28.34 -13.41
N VAL A 247 4.36 -27.23 -13.58
CA VAL A 247 4.45 -26.53 -14.86
C VAL A 247 5.32 -27.29 -15.84
N GLY A 248 6.50 -27.77 -15.40
CA GLY A 248 7.39 -28.57 -16.23
C GLY A 248 6.75 -29.90 -16.65
N GLY A 249 6.04 -30.57 -15.75
CA GLY A 249 5.25 -31.77 -16.07
C GLY A 249 4.18 -31.49 -17.12
N ALA A 250 3.43 -30.40 -17.00
CA ALA A 250 2.42 -29.99 -17.98
C ALA A 250 3.05 -29.65 -19.34
N GLN A 251 4.20 -28.96 -19.37
CA GLN A 251 4.95 -28.66 -20.59
C GLN A 251 5.52 -29.92 -21.26
N MET A 252 5.97 -30.91 -20.49
CA MET A 252 6.38 -32.22 -21.02
C MET A 252 5.22 -32.94 -21.71
N ILE A 253 4.01 -32.89 -21.11
CA ILE A 253 2.82 -33.46 -21.71
C ILE A 253 2.48 -32.79 -23.05
N LEU A 254 2.60 -31.44 -23.16
CA LEU A 254 2.44 -30.79 -24.43
C LEU A 254 3.35 -31.34 -25.53
N LYS A 255 4.61 -31.63 -25.20
CA LYS A 255 5.57 -32.21 -26.16
C LYS A 255 5.19 -33.61 -26.61
N LEU A 256 4.50 -34.41 -25.76
CA LEU A 256 3.95 -35.71 -26.18
C LEU A 256 2.93 -35.56 -27.30
N GLY A 257 2.24 -34.43 -27.43
CA GLY A 257 1.34 -34.15 -28.53
C GLY A 257 2.01 -34.21 -29.90
N ILE A 258 3.28 -33.78 -30.02
CA ILE A 258 4.04 -33.87 -31.26
C ILE A 258 4.29 -35.36 -31.60
N ALA A 259 4.64 -36.17 -30.61
CA ALA A 259 4.87 -37.61 -30.79
C ALA A 259 3.58 -38.33 -31.20
N THR A 260 2.43 -38.00 -30.57
CA THR A 260 1.13 -38.60 -30.95
C THR A 260 0.69 -38.22 -32.35
N VAL A 261 0.95 -36.96 -32.78
CA VAL A 261 0.71 -36.52 -34.16
C VAL A 261 1.63 -37.24 -35.16
N ALA A 262 2.91 -37.39 -34.82
CA ALA A 262 3.87 -38.12 -35.66
C ALA A 262 3.47 -39.56 -35.84
N LEU A 263 3.09 -40.28 -34.77
CA LEU A 263 2.64 -41.65 -34.82
C LEU A 263 1.33 -41.81 -35.60
N THR A 264 0.31 -41.00 -35.29
CA THR A 264 -0.99 -41.05 -35.96
C THR A 264 -0.86 -40.69 -37.45
N GLY A 265 -0.12 -39.60 -37.75
CA GLY A 265 0.12 -39.18 -39.11
C GLY A 265 0.95 -40.16 -39.90
N GLY A 266 1.97 -40.81 -39.31
CA GLY A 266 2.74 -41.88 -39.92
C GLY A 266 1.87 -43.10 -40.31
N VAL A 267 0.96 -43.51 -39.43
CA VAL A 267 0.00 -44.58 -39.76
C VAL A 267 -0.95 -44.20 -40.89
N LEU A 268 -1.48 -42.97 -40.86
CA LEU A 268 -2.38 -42.48 -41.91
C LEU A 268 -1.65 -42.31 -43.26
N LEU A 269 -0.38 -41.88 -43.25
CA LEU A 269 0.46 -41.77 -44.43
C LEU A 269 0.71 -43.15 -45.09
N VAL A 270 1.09 -44.17 -44.28
CA VAL A 270 1.30 -45.53 -44.76
C VAL A 270 0.00 -46.11 -45.35
N LYS A 271 -1.16 -45.78 -44.79
CA LYS A 271 -2.47 -46.18 -45.33
C LYS A 271 -2.90 -45.42 -46.59
N GLY A 272 -2.15 -44.37 -46.96
CA GLY A 272 -2.52 -43.52 -48.11
C GLY A 272 -3.72 -42.60 -47.83
N GLU A 273 -4.14 -42.42 -46.56
CA GLU A 273 -5.27 -41.56 -46.19
C GLU A 273 -4.88 -40.07 -46.14
N ILE A 274 -3.60 -39.77 -46.05
CA ILE A 274 -3.03 -38.41 -46.11
C ILE A 274 -1.79 -38.40 -46.99
N ASP A 275 -1.48 -37.26 -47.59
CA ASP A 275 -0.24 -37.04 -48.33
C ASP A 275 0.91 -36.55 -47.42
N ILE A 276 2.13 -36.69 -47.93
CA ILE A 276 3.34 -36.32 -47.17
C ILE A 276 3.36 -34.82 -46.82
N LEU A 277 2.76 -33.99 -47.68
CA LEU A 277 2.67 -32.53 -47.49
C LEU A 277 1.75 -32.21 -46.29
N THR A 278 0.58 -32.82 -46.22
CA THR A 278 -0.36 -32.69 -45.09
C THR A 278 0.29 -33.13 -43.77
N PHE A 279 1.00 -34.25 -43.79
CA PHE A 279 1.74 -34.74 -42.62
C PHE A 279 2.78 -33.70 -42.17
N PHE A 280 3.60 -33.21 -43.07
CA PHE A 280 4.64 -32.22 -42.77
C PHE A 280 4.05 -30.91 -42.19
N VAL A 281 2.98 -30.39 -42.81
CA VAL A 281 2.30 -29.18 -42.33
C VAL A 281 1.72 -29.36 -40.94
N PHE A 282 1.10 -30.49 -40.66
CA PHE A 282 0.58 -30.76 -39.32
C PHE A 282 1.68 -30.76 -38.24
N LEU A 283 2.82 -31.40 -38.52
CA LEU A 283 3.95 -31.39 -37.58
C LEU A 283 4.45 -29.97 -37.31
N LEU A 284 4.57 -29.14 -38.34
CA LEU A 284 5.00 -27.74 -38.21
C LEU A 284 3.98 -26.90 -37.44
N LEU A 285 2.69 -26.98 -37.82
CA LEU A 285 1.63 -26.22 -37.16
C LEU A 285 1.51 -26.57 -35.69
N VAL A 286 1.53 -27.86 -35.34
CA VAL A 286 1.42 -28.32 -33.97
C VAL A 286 2.65 -27.92 -33.15
N SER A 287 3.84 -28.05 -33.71
CA SER A 287 5.07 -27.58 -33.05
C SER A 287 5.00 -26.10 -32.71
N ARG A 288 4.58 -25.27 -33.67
CA ARG A 288 4.46 -23.82 -33.48
C ARG A 288 3.29 -23.42 -32.56
N MET A 289 2.19 -24.16 -32.58
CA MET A 289 1.02 -23.91 -31.73
C MET A 289 1.36 -24.13 -30.24
N TYR A 290 2.25 -25.06 -29.91
CA TYR A 290 2.61 -25.35 -28.53
C TYR A 290 3.56 -24.33 -27.90
N ASP A 291 4.32 -23.55 -28.68
CA ASP A 291 5.25 -22.56 -28.14
C ASP A 291 4.53 -21.48 -27.27
N PRO A 292 3.48 -20.77 -27.76
CA PRO A 292 2.72 -19.83 -26.95
C PRO A 292 2.03 -20.51 -25.75
N LEU A 293 1.60 -21.76 -25.90
CA LEU A 293 0.93 -22.50 -24.84
C LEU A 293 1.87 -22.91 -23.70
N GLN A 294 3.15 -23.20 -23.97
CA GLN A 294 4.14 -23.43 -22.92
C GLN A 294 4.31 -22.20 -22.05
N VAL A 295 4.41 -21.03 -22.68
CA VAL A 295 4.47 -19.74 -21.97
C VAL A 295 3.16 -19.47 -21.22
N ALA A 296 2.01 -19.75 -21.83
CA ALA A 296 0.69 -19.59 -21.21
C ALA A 296 0.53 -20.44 -19.94
N LEU A 297 1.03 -21.70 -19.92
CA LEU A 297 1.01 -22.54 -18.73
C LEU A 297 1.89 -22.00 -17.60
N GLN A 298 3.06 -21.45 -17.94
CA GLN A 298 3.94 -20.77 -16.99
C GLN A 298 3.28 -19.50 -16.45
N ASN A 299 2.68 -18.71 -17.33
CA ASN A 299 1.96 -17.49 -16.95
C ASN A 299 0.73 -17.80 -16.08
N LEU A 300 0.03 -18.90 -16.32
CA LEU A 300 -1.09 -19.34 -15.48
C LEU A 300 -0.63 -19.60 -14.04
N ALA A 301 0.50 -20.26 -13.84
CA ALA A 301 1.07 -20.47 -12.52
C ALA A 301 1.47 -19.14 -11.85
N ALA A 302 2.09 -18.23 -12.60
CA ALA A 302 2.43 -16.88 -12.12
C ALA A 302 1.18 -16.08 -11.73
N ILE A 303 0.11 -16.10 -12.54
CA ILE A 303 -1.16 -15.43 -12.24
C ILE A 303 -1.79 -16.00 -10.95
N ILE A 304 -1.74 -17.31 -10.74
CA ILE A 304 -2.23 -17.94 -9.49
C ILE A 304 -1.45 -17.42 -8.28
N SER A 305 -0.14 -17.27 -8.41
CA SER A 305 0.71 -16.76 -7.31
C SER A 305 0.45 -15.27 -7.01
N THR A 306 0.16 -14.47 -8.02
CA THR A 306 -0.13 -13.02 -7.86
C THR A 306 -1.49 -12.74 -7.22
N GLY A 307 -2.34 -13.75 -7.04
CA GLY A 307 -3.63 -13.57 -6.36
C GLY A 307 -3.49 -13.09 -4.90
N VAL A 308 -2.37 -13.40 -4.24
CA VAL A 308 -2.10 -12.93 -2.88
C VAL A 308 -1.85 -11.42 -2.85
N GLN A 309 -1.09 -10.89 -3.81
CA GLN A 309 -0.83 -9.46 -3.95
C GLN A 309 -2.12 -8.70 -4.31
N CYS A 310 -2.94 -9.28 -5.16
CA CYS A 310 -4.24 -8.69 -5.50
C CYS A 310 -5.15 -8.58 -4.26
N ASP A 311 -5.23 -9.64 -3.44
CA ASP A 311 -6.01 -9.66 -2.21
C ASP A 311 -5.56 -8.54 -1.24
N ARG A 312 -4.25 -8.26 -1.13
CA ARG A 312 -3.68 -7.19 -0.28
C ARG A 312 -3.99 -5.78 -0.81
N LEU A 313 -3.87 -5.59 -2.12
CA LEU A 313 -4.24 -4.31 -2.75
C LEU A 313 -5.73 -4.01 -2.59
N ASP A 314 -6.55 -5.04 -2.75
CA ASP A 314 -8.01 -4.93 -2.62
C ASP A 314 -8.42 -4.63 -1.17
N GLU A 315 -7.72 -5.17 -0.19
CA GLU A 315 -7.92 -4.86 1.23
C GLU A 315 -7.78 -3.35 1.52
N ILE A 316 -6.76 -2.69 0.93
CA ILE A 316 -6.57 -1.24 1.08
C ILE A 316 -7.62 -0.47 0.29
N LEU A 317 -7.85 -0.82 -0.98
CA LEU A 317 -8.76 -0.09 -1.87
C LEU A 317 -10.23 -0.20 -1.47
N SER A 318 -10.62 -1.32 -0.83
CA SER A 318 -11.98 -1.56 -0.36
C SER A 318 -12.23 -1.16 1.09
N HIS A 319 -11.17 -0.72 1.81
CA HIS A 319 -11.32 -0.32 3.20
C HIS A 319 -12.27 0.87 3.33
N GLU A 320 -13.13 0.83 4.35
CA GLU A 320 -14.06 1.93 4.63
C GLU A 320 -13.31 3.22 4.94
N ILE A 321 -13.72 4.30 4.31
CA ILE A 321 -13.18 5.64 4.51
C ILE A 321 -14.09 6.43 5.44
N GLN A 322 -13.48 7.32 6.24
CA GLN A 322 -14.26 8.28 7.00
C GLN A 322 -14.86 9.31 6.03
N THR A 323 -16.18 9.49 6.10
CA THR A 323 -16.91 10.46 5.28
C THR A 323 -17.62 11.47 6.15
N GLY A 324 -18.01 12.59 5.58
CA GLY A 324 -18.79 13.62 6.26
C GLY A 324 -19.02 14.84 5.39
N ALA A 325 -19.69 15.85 5.95
CA ALA A 325 -19.92 17.12 5.28
C ALA A 325 -18.60 17.90 5.11
N SER A 326 -18.34 18.38 3.90
CA SER A 326 -17.18 19.22 3.56
C SER A 326 -17.34 20.69 3.98
N THR A 327 -18.46 21.05 4.58
CA THR A 327 -18.74 22.39 5.12
C THR A 327 -19.24 22.25 6.54
N MET A 328 -18.85 23.19 7.41
CA MET A 328 -19.31 23.27 8.80
C MET A 328 -19.57 24.71 9.20
N ASP A 329 -20.53 24.91 10.09
CA ASP A 329 -20.87 26.20 10.68
C ASP A 329 -21.04 26.05 12.21
N PRO A 330 -19.92 25.91 12.95
CA PRO A 330 -19.97 25.68 14.39
C PRO A 330 -20.40 26.95 15.14
N LYS A 331 -21.27 26.79 16.12
CA LYS A 331 -21.71 27.86 17.02
C LYS A 331 -20.71 27.99 18.19
N GLY A 332 -19.51 28.46 17.89
CA GLY A 332 -18.40 28.49 18.84
C GLY A 332 -17.48 27.27 18.70
N TYR A 333 -16.59 27.05 19.67
CA TYR A 333 -15.52 26.04 19.61
C TYR A 333 -15.43 25.20 20.88
N ASP A 334 -16.54 25.06 21.63
CA ASP A 334 -16.61 24.14 22.76
C ASP A 334 -16.48 22.71 22.25
N ILE A 335 -15.71 21.88 22.95
CA ILE A 335 -15.64 20.44 22.70
C ILE A 335 -16.43 19.73 23.81
N GLU A 336 -17.49 19.04 23.44
CA GLU A 336 -18.33 18.33 24.39
C GLU A 336 -18.26 16.82 24.16
N PHE A 337 -17.94 16.08 25.21
CA PHE A 337 -18.02 14.62 25.29
C PHE A 337 -19.27 14.24 26.06
N SER A 338 -20.16 13.47 25.44
CA SER A 338 -21.43 13.02 26.02
C SER A 338 -21.49 11.49 26.02
N HIS A 339 -21.31 10.88 27.20
CA HIS A 339 -21.38 9.43 27.41
C HIS A 339 -20.52 8.60 26.44
N VAL A 340 -19.28 9.05 26.20
CA VAL A 340 -18.40 8.47 25.19
C VAL A 340 -17.79 7.17 25.69
N GLY A 341 -18.00 6.09 24.90
CA GLY A 341 -17.36 4.78 25.07
C GLY A 341 -16.53 4.41 23.86
N PHE A 342 -15.32 3.83 24.11
CA PHE A 342 -14.39 3.47 23.05
C PHE A 342 -13.48 2.29 23.42
N SER A 343 -13.15 1.49 22.41
CA SER A 343 -12.12 0.43 22.47
C SER A 343 -11.31 0.43 21.18
N TYR A 344 -10.02 0.19 21.26
CA TYR A 344 -9.16 0.01 20.07
C TYR A 344 -9.42 -1.33 19.39
N ASP A 345 -9.72 -2.36 20.18
CA ASP A 345 -10.08 -3.70 19.76
C ASP A 345 -11.35 -4.17 20.49
N SER A 346 -11.97 -5.23 20.00
CA SER A 346 -13.21 -5.75 20.57
C SER A 346 -13.10 -6.32 22.00
N GLN A 347 -11.88 -6.45 22.52
CA GLN A 347 -11.63 -7.11 23.81
C GLN A 347 -11.36 -6.13 24.97
N ASP A 348 -10.73 -4.98 24.73
CA ASP A 348 -10.33 -4.05 25.80
C ASP A 348 -11.03 -2.69 25.69
N THR A 349 -11.96 -2.42 26.61
CA THR A 349 -12.63 -1.12 26.69
C THR A 349 -11.71 -0.10 27.36
N VAL A 350 -11.27 0.90 26.59
CA VAL A 350 -10.39 1.99 27.08
C VAL A 350 -11.21 3.13 27.70
N LEU A 351 -12.31 3.54 27.07
CA LEU A 351 -13.25 4.51 27.62
C LEU A 351 -14.63 3.85 27.80
N ARG A 352 -15.20 3.99 29.01
CA ARG A 352 -16.48 3.37 29.35
C ARG A 352 -17.64 4.35 29.30
N ASP A 353 -17.45 5.51 29.91
CA ASP A 353 -18.46 6.58 29.99
C ASP A 353 -17.76 7.90 30.33
N VAL A 354 -17.33 8.61 29.29
CA VAL A 354 -16.62 9.90 29.44
C VAL A 354 -17.57 11.03 29.10
N THR A 355 -17.82 11.92 30.08
CA THR A 355 -18.69 13.09 29.93
C THR A 355 -18.00 14.31 30.53
N PHE A 356 -17.65 15.29 29.69
CA PHE A 356 -17.14 16.59 30.09
C PHE A 356 -17.20 17.58 28.91
N THR A 357 -16.99 18.87 29.20
CA THR A 357 -16.94 19.93 28.20
C THR A 357 -15.64 20.72 28.39
N ALA A 358 -14.87 20.89 27.30
CA ALA A 358 -13.79 21.86 27.21
C ALA A 358 -14.36 23.12 26.53
N LYS A 359 -14.46 24.22 27.29
CA LYS A 359 -15.10 25.45 26.84
C LYS A 359 -14.16 26.32 26.03
N GLN A 360 -14.76 27.08 25.11
CA GLN A 360 -14.04 28.09 24.34
C GLN A 360 -13.41 29.16 25.25
N GLY A 361 -12.15 29.47 24.98
CA GLY A 361 -11.39 30.45 25.75
C GLY A 361 -10.83 29.93 27.08
N GLU A 362 -11.07 28.63 27.42
CA GLU A 362 -10.58 27.99 28.62
C GLU A 362 -9.49 26.93 28.29
N VAL A 363 -8.60 26.70 29.22
CA VAL A 363 -7.61 25.64 29.21
C VAL A 363 -8.14 24.47 30.05
N THR A 364 -8.47 23.35 29.39
CA THR A 364 -8.90 22.11 30.04
C THR A 364 -7.73 21.12 30.11
N ALA A 365 -7.28 20.78 31.32
CA ALA A 365 -6.21 19.82 31.54
C ALA A 365 -6.76 18.42 31.79
N LEU A 366 -6.30 17.44 31.00
CA LEU A 366 -6.58 16.02 31.18
C LEU A 366 -5.45 15.39 32.01
N ILE A 367 -5.75 14.85 33.17
CA ILE A 367 -4.80 14.20 34.06
C ILE A 367 -5.30 12.80 34.48
N GLY A 368 -4.44 12.03 35.14
CA GLY A 368 -4.78 10.71 35.67
C GLY A 368 -3.64 9.71 35.49
N PRO A 369 -3.76 8.51 36.04
CA PRO A 369 -2.75 7.47 35.91
C PRO A 369 -2.48 7.08 34.46
N SER A 370 -1.33 6.44 34.22
CA SER A 370 -1.02 5.84 32.91
C SER A 370 -2.09 4.80 32.57
N GLY A 371 -2.52 4.77 31.31
CA GLY A 371 -3.62 3.90 30.85
C GLY A 371 -5.04 4.43 31.17
N GLY A 372 -5.19 5.58 31.84
CA GLY A 372 -6.50 6.16 32.17
C GLY A 372 -7.33 6.67 30.98
N GLY A 373 -6.79 6.68 29.74
CA GLY A 373 -7.51 7.06 28.53
C GLY A 373 -7.27 8.51 28.05
N LYS A 374 -6.33 9.26 28.63
CA LYS A 374 -6.06 10.67 28.29
C LYS A 374 -5.74 10.90 26.82
N THR A 375 -4.76 10.18 26.29
CA THR A 375 -4.36 10.28 24.86
C THR A 375 -5.48 9.80 23.95
N THR A 376 -6.27 8.82 24.38
CA THR A 376 -7.45 8.35 23.64
C THR A 376 -8.50 9.45 23.51
N VAL A 377 -8.80 10.19 24.59
CA VAL A 377 -9.73 11.32 24.57
C VAL A 377 -9.27 12.39 23.56
N SER A 378 -7.99 12.78 23.58
CA SER A 378 -7.43 13.74 22.61
C SER A 378 -7.55 13.25 21.16
N ARG A 379 -7.24 11.98 20.91
CA ARG A 379 -7.36 11.37 19.57
C ARG A 379 -8.80 11.28 19.09
N LEU A 380 -9.76 11.04 19.97
CA LEU A 380 -11.17 11.02 19.64
C LEU A 380 -11.74 12.44 19.39
N ALA A 381 -11.27 13.45 20.14
CA ALA A 381 -11.63 14.86 19.90
C ALA A 381 -11.29 15.30 18.47
N SER A 382 -10.16 14.82 17.95
CA SER A 382 -9.68 15.10 16.58
C SER A 382 -10.24 14.13 15.52
N ARG A 383 -11.14 13.22 15.89
CA ARG A 383 -11.69 12.18 15.00
C ARG A 383 -10.62 11.33 14.31
N PHE A 384 -9.48 11.08 14.96
CA PHE A 384 -8.50 10.10 14.45
C PHE A 384 -9.04 8.67 14.50
N TRP A 385 -10.03 8.43 15.40
CA TRP A 385 -10.84 7.22 15.51
C TRP A 385 -12.30 7.62 15.68
N ASP A 386 -13.21 6.81 15.16
CA ASP A 386 -14.63 6.98 15.42
C ASP A 386 -15.02 6.28 16.73
N ILE A 387 -15.96 6.86 17.47
CA ILE A 387 -16.45 6.33 18.75
C ILE A 387 -17.45 5.20 18.53
N HIS A 388 -17.55 4.30 19.52
CA HIS A 388 -18.53 3.20 19.48
C HIS A 388 -19.85 3.56 20.19
N LYS A 389 -19.79 4.46 21.17
CA LYS A 389 -20.95 4.85 21.98
C LYS A 389 -20.82 6.33 22.37
N GLY A 390 -21.98 6.99 22.53
CA GLY A 390 -22.05 8.38 22.94
C GLY A 390 -21.94 9.34 21.77
N LYS A 391 -21.53 10.57 22.05
CA LYS A 391 -21.41 11.65 21.07
C LYS A 391 -20.27 12.60 21.44
N ILE A 392 -19.54 13.10 20.42
CA ILE A 392 -18.58 14.21 20.58
C ILE A 392 -19.03 15.33 19.66
N THR A 393 -19.11 16.54 20.19
CA THR A 393 -19.48 17.74 19.40
C THR A 393 -18.43 18.81 19.49
N VAL A 394 -18.33 19.62 18.42
CA VAL A 394 -17.55 20.84 18.36
C VAL A 394 -18.51 21.97 17.97
N GLY A 395 -18.65 22.97 18.85
CA GLY A 395 -19.60 24.06 18.64
C GLY A 395 -21.03 23.57 18.42
N GLY A 396 -21.43 22.48 19.08
CA GLY A 396 -22.74 21.82 18.96
C GLY A 396 -22.90 20.88 17.77
N MET A 397 -21.95 20.82 16.83
CA MET A 397 -21.96 19.94 15.67
C MET A 397 -21.32 18.59 16.01
N ASP A 398 -21.98 17.50 15.60
CA ASP A 398 -21.45 16.15 15.77
C ASP A 398 -20.25 15.90 14.84
N ILE A 399 -19.07 15.64 15.41
CA ILE A 399 -17.86 15.43 14.64
C ILE A 399 -17.92 14.22 13.72
N SER A 400 -18.75 13.22 14.02
CA SER A 400 -18.91 12.02 13.19
C SER A 400 -19.55 12.33 11.82
N THR A 401 -20.25 13.45 11.71
CA THR A 401 -20.94 13.88 10.49
C THR A 401 -20.11 14.84 9.62
N ILE A 402 -18.92 15.26 10.09
CA ILE A 402 -18.05 16.24 9.42
C ILE A 402 -16.87 15.49 8.78
N ASP A 403 -16.52 15.83 7.54
CA ASP A 403 -15.32 15.28 6.90
C ASP A 403 -14.07 15.51 7.76
N PRO A 404 -13.21 14.49 7.98
CA PRO A 404 -12.05 14.61 8.87
C PRO A 404 -11.08 15.75 8.50
N GLU A 405 -10.83 16.00 7.21
CA GLU A 405 -9.96 17.10 6.77
C GLU A 405 -10.58 18.45 7.06
N THR A 406 -11.90 18.57 6.86
CA THR A 406 -12.67 19.77 7.20
C THR A 406 -12.64 20.01 8.70
N LEU A 407 -12.86 18.98 9.52
CA LEU A 407 -12.77 19.08 10.97
C LEU A 407 -11.37 19.49 11.43
N MET A 408 -10.31 18.93 10.82
CA MET A 408 -8.92 19.26 11.14
C MET A 408 -8.55 20.71 10.85
N SER A 409 -9.29 21.43 10.03
CA SER A 409 -9.07 22.87 9.83
C SER A 409 -9.28 23.69 11.12
N LEU A 410 -10.10 23.20 12.05
CA LEU A 410 -10.35 23.82 13.35
C LEU A 410 -9.29 23.52 14.41
N TYR A 411 -8.42 22.54 14.19
CA TYR A 411 -7.48 22.07 15.19
C TYR A 411 -6.03 22.43 14.87
N ALA A 412 -5.27 22.87 15.84
CA ALA A 412 -3.81 22.82 15.84
C ALA A 412 -3.37 21.80 16.91
N ILE A 413 -2.53 20.84 16.53
CA ILE A 413 -2.09 19.78 17.43
C ILE A 413 -0.60 19.88 17.63
N VAL A 414 -0.17 19.96 18.90
CA VAL A 414 1.23 19.88 19.30
C VAL A 414 1.46 18.52 19.94
N PHE A 415 2.15 17.64 19.22
CA PHE A 415 2.44 16.28 19.68
C PHE A 415 3.64 16.25 20.62
N GLN A 416 3.71 15.23 21.46
CA GLN A 416 4.87 14.92 22.30
C GLN A 416 6.07 14.56 21.44
N ASP A 417 5.88 13.61 20.51
CA ASP A 417 6.90 13.20 19.55
C ASP A 417 6.69 13.98 18.24
N VAL A 418 7.58 14.92 18.00
CA VAL A 418 7.50 15.77 16.81
C VAL A 418 8.08 15.07 15.60
N THR A 419 7.26 14.83 14.60
CA THR A 419 7.68 14.33 13.29
C THR A 419 7.98 15.50 12.34
N LEU A 420 9.20 15.50 11.78
CA LEU A 420 9.65 16.47 10.79
C LEU A 420 9.91 15.76 9.45
N PHE A 421 9.69 16.50 8.38
CA PHE A 421 9.95 16.00 7.03
C PHE A 421 11.39 16.30 6.61
N ASN A 422 11.96 15.44 5.80
CA ASN A 422 13.25 15.69 5.16
C ASN A 422 13.15 16.86 4.17
N ASN A 423 13.15 18.05 4.71
CA ASN A 423 12.99 19.30 3.99
C ASN A 423 13.71 20.42 4.77
N THR A 424 13.61 21.67 4.33
CA THR A 424 14.18 22.82 5.02
C THR A 424 13.39 23.16 6.32
N VAL A 425 14.01 23.94 7.23
CA VAL A 425 13.34 24.46 8.43
C VAL A 425 12.08 25.24 8.02
N MET A 426 12.20 26.13 7.02
CA MET A 426 11.09 26.96 6.54
C MET A 426 9.92 26.12 6.02
N GLU A 427 10.18 25.14 5.18
CA GLU A 427 9.14 24.28 4.61
C GLU A 427 8.50 23.36 5.67
N ASN A 428 9.25 22.95 6.68
CA ASN A 428 8.68 22.23 7.82
C ASN A 428 7.71 23.09 8.62
N ILE A 429 7.93 24.36 8.77
CA ILE A 429 6.99 25.29 9.42
C ILE A 429 5.78 25.55 8.51
N ARG A 430 6.00 25.72 7.19
CA ARG A 430 4.95 25.97 6.18
C ARG A 430 3.88 24.87 6.12
N ILE A 431 4.17 23.66 6.60
CA ILE A 431 3.17 22.59 6.72
C ILE A 431 1.95 23.05 7.55
N GLY A 432 2.11 23.96 8.50
CA GLY A 432 1.00 24.53 9.26
C GLY A 432 -0.05 25.21 8.37
N ARG A 433 0.37 25.88 7.28
CA ARG A 433 -0.49 26.47 6.25
C ARG A 433 0.27 26.57 4.93
N GLN A 434 -0.01 25.66 4.00
CA GLN A 434 0.75 25.48 2.75
C GLN A 434 0.84 26.74 1.87
N ASN A 435 -0.21 27.58 1.86
CA ASN A 435 -0.27 28.81 1.06
C ASN A 435 0.29 30.04 1.79
N ALA A 436 0.99 29.86 2.92
CA ALA A 436 1.58 30.97 3.67
C ALA A 436 2.79 31.56 2.92
N THR A 437 2.91 32.88 2.96
CA THR A 437 4.08 33.59 2.43
C THR A 437 5.30 33.36 3.32
N ASP A 438 6.50 33.65 2.80
CA ASP A 438 7.73 33.53 3.59
C ASP A 438 7.70 34.42 4.83
N GLU A 439 7.13 35.65 4.71
CA GLU A 439 6.98 36.57 5.82
C GLU A 439 6.06 36.02 6.91
N GLU A 440 4.95 35.39 6.55
CA GLU A 440 4.03 34.78 7.51
C GLU A 440 4.70 33.58 8.23
N VAL A 441 5.47 32.76 7.49
CA VAL A 441 6.23 31.65 8.06
C VAL A 441 7.27 32.17 9.06
N LEU A 442 8.04 33.17 8.69
CA LEU A 442 9.05 33.81 9.56
C LEU A 442 8.43 34.48 10.80
N ALA A 443 7.27 35.11 10.65
CA ALA A 443 6.54 35.68 11.77
C ALA A 443 6.08 34.62 12.77
N ALA A 444 5.52 33.52 12.29
CA ALA A 444 5.15 32.37 13.13
C ALA A 444 6.37 31.69 13.79
N ALA A 445 7.46 31.56 13.04
CA ALA A 445 8.73 31.03 13.53
C ALA A 445 9.30 31.85 14.69
N LYS A 446 9.25 33.17 14.57
CA LYS A 446 9.71 34.10 15.61
C LYS A 446 8.86 34.02 16.89
N LEU A 447 7.53 33.84 16.77
CA LEU A 447 6.65 33.64 17.92
C LEU A 447 6.99 32.34 18.68
N ALA A 448 7.57 31.36 18.00
CA ALA A 448 8.01 30.10 18.57
C ALA A 448 9.53 30.06 18.89
N HIS A 449 10.22 31.20 18.84
CA HIS A 449 11.67 31.34 19.07
C HIS A 449 12.53 30.42 18.18
N CYS A 450 12.08 30.15 16.93
CA CYS A 450 12.86 29.37 15.99
C CYS A 450 14.05 30.14 15.40
N ASP A 451 14.01 31.47 15.37
CA ASP A 451 15.08 32.36 14.91
C ASP A 451 16.39 32.15 15.66
N GLU A 452 16.33 31.89 16.96
CA GLU A 452 17.51 31.69 17.82
C GLU A 452 18.42 30.54 17.36
N PHE A 453 17.85 29.48 16.75
CA PHE A 453 18.65 28.37 16.24
C PHE A 453 18.75 28.39 14.72
N ALA A 454 17.66 28.73 14.00
CA ALA A 454 17.63 28.66 12.56
C ALA A 454 18.67 29.57 11.89
N GLU A 455 18.89 30.78 12.45
CA GLU A 455 19.89 31.73 11.94
C GLU A 455 21.35 31.24 12.13
N LYS A 456 21.59 30.30 13.06
CA LYS A 456 22.89 29.71 13.32
C LYS A 456 23.21 28.51 12.42
N LEU A 457 22.22 27.97 11.72
CA LEU A 457 22.40 26.86 10.81
C LEU A 457 23.15 27.29 9.54
N PRO A 458 23.86 26.38 8.86
CA PRO A 458 24.73 26.71 7.72
C PRO A 458 24.06 27.49 6.59
N ASN A 459 22.79 27.20 6.28
CA ASN A 459 21.98 27.89 5.26
C ASN A 459 20.77 28.62 5.88
N GLY A 460 20.83 28.94 7.17
CA GLY A 460 19.71 29.57 7.88
C GLY A 460 18.42 28.79 7.73
N TRP A 461 17.32 29.45 7.41
CA TRP A 461 15.99 28.88 7.21
C TRP A 461 15.90 27.84 6.10
N GLN A 462 16.83 27.88 5.13
CA GLN A 462 16.89 26.95 4.00
C GLN A 462 17.76 25.73 4.28
N THR A 463 18.18 25.53 5.53
CA THR A 463 18.95 24.34 5.92
C THR A 463 18.04 23.11 5.87
N MET A 464 18.49 22.07 5.18
CA MET A 464 17.87 20.74 5.19
C MET A 464 18.13 20.09 6.53
N ILE A 465 17.10 19.56 7.18
CA ILE A 465 17.18 19.06 8.57
C ILE A 465 17.22 17.53 8.68
N GLY A 466 17.39 16.84 7.55
CA GLY A 466 17.47 15.38 7.51
C GLY A 466 16.14 14.67 7.79
N GLU A 467 16.20 13.34 7.80
CA GLU A 467 15.01 12.54 8.12
C GLU A 467 14.61 12.74 9.59
N ASN A 468 13.33 13.03 9.78
CA ASN A 468 12.73 13.32 11.09
C ASN A 468 13.47 14.40 11.91
N GLY A 469 14.18 15.32 11.23
CA GLY A 469 14.93 16.38 11.89
C GLY A 469 16.12 15.86 12.71
N SER A 470 16.80 14.82 12.21
CA SER A 470 17.93 14.16 12.90
C SER A 470 19.09 15.10 13.25
N GLU A 471 19.19 16.23 12.56
CA GLU A 471 20.22 17.25 12.79
C GLU A 471 19.82 18.29 13.85
N LEU A 472 18.60 18.21 14.38
CA LEU A 472 18.06 19.14 15.38
C LEU A 472 17.92 18.50 16.76
N SER A 473 18.09 19.31 17.80
CA SER A 473 17.78 18.93 19.18
C SER A 473 16.28 18.74 19.39
N GLY A 474 15.89 18.04 20.47
CA GLY A 474 14.49 17.83 20.83
C GLY A 474 13.71 19.16 21.00
N GLY A 475 14.35 20.17 21.62
CA GLY A 475 13.77 21.49 21.82
C GLY A 475 13.57 22.29 20.54
N GLU A 476 14.50 22.21 19.58
CA GLU A 476 14.37 22.84 18.26
C GLU A 476 13.25 22.21 17.45
N ARG A 477 13.13 20.87 17.47
CA ARG A 477 12.01 20.17 16.83
C ARG A 477 10.67 20.58 17.41
N GLN A 478 10.58 20.70 18.76
CA GLN A 478 9.38 21.14 19.45
C GLN A 478 9.00 22.57 19.07
N ARG A 479 9.97 23.50 18.96
CA ARG A 479 9.72 24.89 18.53
C ARG A 479 9.18 24.93 17.10
N ILE A 480 9.66 24.10 16.18
CA ILE A 480 9.08 23.96 14.83
C ILE A 480 7.61 23.51 14.90
N SER A 481 7.29 22.53 15.76
CA SER A 481 5.90 22.08 15.94
C SER A 481 4.98 23.18 16.46
N ILE A 482 5.48 24.00 17.40
CA ILE A 482 4.75 25.16 17.92
C ILE A 482 4.60 26.24 16.83
N ALA A 483 5.64 26.49 16.02
CA ALA A 483 5.58 27.40 14.88
C ALA A 483 4.53 26.98 13.85
N ARG A 484 4.38 25.67 13.58
CA ARG A 484 3.28 25.12 12.76
C ARG A 484 1.91 25.48 13.34
N ALA A 485 1.75 25.37 14.65
CA ALA A 485 0.49 25.70 15.33
C ALA A 485 0.18 27.20 15.26
N PHE A 486 1.18 28.07 15.42
CA PHE A 486 1.03 29.52 15.21
C PHE A 486 0.63 29.87 13.77
N LEU A 487 1.32 29.28 12.79
CA LEU A 487 1.05 29.53 11.37
C LEU A 487 -0.35 29.07 10.96
N LYS A 488 -0.82 27.97 11.54
CA LYS A 488 -2.17 27.43 11.29
C LYS A 488 -3.25 28.31 11.89
N ASP A 489 -2.99 28.92 13.04
CA ASP A 489 -3.88 29.82 13.79
C ASP A 489 -5.30 29.26 14.02
N ALA A 490 -5.38 27.98 14.30
CA ALA A 490 -6.66 27.30 14.53
C ALA A 490 -7.31 27.72 15.85
N PRO A 491 -8.67 27.72 15.95
CA PRO A 491 -9.40 28.11 17.15
C PRO A 491 -9.30 27.08 18.30
N ILE A 492 -8.97 25.84 18.01
CA ILE A 492 -8.84 24.75 18.98
C ILE A 492 -7.41 24.25 19.00
N ILE A 493 -6.83 24.07 20.18
CA ILE A 493 -5.48 23.55 20.37
C ILE A 493 -5.53 22.28 21.21
N LEU A 494 -4.96 21.20 20.67
CA LEU A 494 -4.71 19.98 21.42
C LEU A 494 -3.20 19.89 21.70
N MET A 495 -2.82 19.65 22.95
CA MET A 495 -1.42 19.48 23.34
C MET A 495 -1.24 18.17 24.08
N ASP A 496 -0.27 17.38 23.63
CA ASP A 496 0.15 16.15 24.31
C ASP A 496 1.56 16.37 24.85
N GLU A 497 1.68 16.62 26.17
CA GLU A 497 2.93 16.76 26.94
C GLU A 497 4.10 17.49 26.23
N ALA A 498 3.84 18.69 25.74
CA ALA A 498 4.77 19.45 24.90
C ALA A 498 6.15 19.80 25.52
N THR A 499 6.42 19.46 26.79
CA THR A 499 7.64 19.88 27.54
C THR A 499 8.40 18.76 28.24
N ALA A 500 8.11 17.48 27.98
CA ALA A 500 8.56 16.36 28.83
C ALA A 500 10.08 16.06 28.83
N SER A 501 10.82 16.41 27.78
CA SER A 501 12.23 15.98 27.59
C SER A 501 13.19 17.11 27.23
N LEU A 502 12.96 18.33 27.78
CA LEU A 502 13.69 19.53 27.39
C LEU A 502 14.66 19.98 28.49
N ASP A 503 15.76 20.59 28.10
CA ASP A 503 16.65 21.33 28.96
C ASP A 503 15.97 22.62 29.48
N VAL A 504 16.44 23.14 30.62
CA VAL A 504 15.77 24.23 31.36
C VAL A 504 15.62 25.50 30.54
N ASP A 505 16.60 25.85 29.70
CA ASP A 505 16.58 27.05 28.88
C ASP A 505 15.52 26.95 27.76
N ASN A 506 15.46 25.81 27.07
CA ASN A 506 14.43 25.54 26.06
C ASN A 506 13.03 25.41 26.68
N GLU A 507 12.89 24.85 27.89
CA GLU A 507 11.60 24.74 28.58
C GLU A 507 10.97 26.12 28.79
N THR A 508 11.74 27.12 29.20
CA THR A 508 11.24 28.49 29.43
C THR A 508 10.72 29.13 28.14
N LEU A 509 11.50 29.06 27.04
CA LEU A 509 11.11 29.63 25.75
C LEU A 509 9.87 28.93 25.16
N ILE A 510 9.77 27.64 25.32
CA ILE A 510 8.62 26.85 24.86
C ILE A 510 7.38 27.20 25.70
N GLN A 511 7.48 27.34 27.02
CA GLN A 511 6.36 27.75 27.88
C GLN A 511 5.85 29.14 27.51
N GLU A 512 6.76 30.10 27.24
CA GLU A 512 6.39 31.45 26.78
C GLU A 512 5.65 31.40 25.43
N SER A 513 6.15 30.62 24.47
CA SER A 513 5.51 30.42 23.17
C SER A 513 4.13 29.78 23.33
N LEU A 514 4.00 28.72 24.14
CA LEU A 514 2.73 28.05 24.40
C LEU A 514 1.73 29.00 25.07
N SER A 515 2.16 29.79 26.06
CA SER A 515 1.30 30.79 26.75
C SER A 515 0.76 31.87 25.80
N ARG A 516 1.52 32.21 24.74
CA ARG A 516 1.04 33.11 23.68
C ARG A 516 0.07 32.39 22.74
N LEU A 517 0.34 31.12 22.40
CA LEU A 517 -0.44 30.31 21.46
C LEU A 517 -1.87 30.06 21.95
N ILE A 518 -2.05 29.80 23.27
CA ILE A 518 -3.32 29.38 23.86
C ILE A 518 -4.31 30.54 24.12
N ARG A 519 -3.89 31.80 24.01
CA ARG A 519 -4.75 32.94 24.33
C ARG A 519 -6.03 32.96 23.48
N ASN A 520 -7.19 33.08 24.17
CA ASN A 520 -8.52 33.15 23.55
C ASN A 520 -8.91 31.94 22.68
N LYS A 521 -8.29 30.80 22.88
CA LYS A 521 -8.56 29.55 22.13
C LYS A 521 -9.18 28.49 23.05
N THR A 522 -9.85 27.51 22.46
CA THR A 522 -10.26 26.30 23.17
C THR A 522 -9.05 25.40 23.30
N VAL A 523 -8.60 25.11 24.50
CA VAL A 523 -7.37 24.37 24.72
C VAL A 523 -7.63 23.11 25.52
N MET A 524 -7.16 21.97 25.02
CA MET A 524 -7.16 20.70 25.74
C MET A 524 -5.74 20.17 25.83
N ILE A 525 -5.23 20.01 27.06
CA ILE A 525 -3.85 19.62 27.33
C ILE A 525 -3.83 18.28 28.04
N ILE A 526 -3.05 17.32 27.56
CA ILE A 526 -2.69 16.14 28.35
C ILE A 526 -1.46 16.53 29.18
N ALA A 527 -1.62 16.54 30.50
CA ALA A 527 -0.57 16.96 31.41
C ALA A 527 -0.08 15.81 32.28
N HIS A 528 1.25 15.65 32.32
CA HIS A 528 1.95 14.74 33.22
C HIS A 528 2.68 15.49 34.33
N ARG A 529 2.86 16.82 34.20
CA ARG A 529 3.49 17.68 35.22
C ARG A 529 2.45 18.59 35.87
N MET A 530 2.39 18.58 37.20
CA MET A 530 1.42 19.40 37.95
C MET A 530 1.63 20.92 37.79
N ARG A 531 2.83 21.37 37.42
CA ARG A 531 3.06 22.81 37.08
C ARG A 531 2.22 23.27 35.91
N THR A 532 2.07 22.44 34.88
CA THR A 532 1.24 22.75 33.69
C THR A 532 -0.26 22.74 34.02
N VAL A 533 -0.67 22.03 35.08
CA VAL A 533 -2.06 21.90 35.50
C VAL A 533 -2.50 23.03 36.43
N ALA A 534 -1.55 23.65 37.12
CA ALA A 534 -1.85 24.65 38.17
C ALA A 534 -2.58 25.89 37.59
N ASP A 535 -2.26 26.26 36.36
CA ASP A 535 -2.82 27.44 35.68
C ASP A 535 -4.00 27.10 34.73
N ALA A 536 -4.49 25.84 34.75
CA ALA A 536 -5.63 25.43 33.93
C ALA A 536 -6.96 25.96 34.53
N ASP A 537 -7.88 26.37 33.67
CA ASP A 537 -9.22 26.80 34.07
C ASP A 537 -10.06 25.62 34.56
N LYS A 538 -9.87 24.47 33.94
CA LYS A 538 -10.56 23.24 34.28
C LYS A 538 -9.63 22.03 34.26
N ILE A 539 -9.80 21.15 35.22
CA ILE A 539 -9.13 19.85 35.29
C ILE A 539 -10.15 18.73 35.13
N VAL A 540 -9.83 17.73 34.33
CA VAL A 540 -10.58 16.49 34.16
C VAL A 540 -9.67 15.32 34.52
N VAL A 541 -9.98 14.61 35.59
CA VAL A 541 -9.24 13.44 36.07
C VAL A 541 -9.84 12.19 35.45
N LEU A 542 -9.06 11.52 34.60
CA LEU A 542 -9.46 10.26 33.95
C LEU A 542 -8.85 9.08 34.70
N LYS A 543 -9.68 8.13 35.12
CA LYS A 543 -9.26 6.87 35.75
C LYS A 543 -10.16 5.74 35.27
N ASP A 544 -9.56 4.61 34.91
CA ASP A 544 -10.27 3.40 34.47
C ASP A 544 -11.33 3.64 33.38
N GLY A 545 -11.04 4.61 32.46
CA GLY A 545 -11.91 4.95 31.33
C GLY A 545 -13.15 5.78 31.67
N VAL A 546 -13.19 6.41 32.84
CA VAL A 546 -14.28 7.32 33.24
C VAL A 546 -13.72 8.65 33.77
N VAL A 547 -14.56 9.69 33.79
CA VAL A 547 -14.24 10.95 34.46
C VAL A 547 -14.48 10.75 35.97
N ALA A 548 -13.39 10.58 36.71
CA ALA A 548 -13.45 10.38 38.16
C ALA A 548 -13.69 11.69 38.91
N GLU A 549 -13.07 12.78 38.46
CA GLU A 549 -13.20 14.12 39.04
C GLU A 549 -13.12 15.16 37.92
N GLN A 550 -13.85 16.27 38.11
CA GLN A 550 -13.69 17.46 37.26
C GLN A 550 -14.04 18.72 38.06
N GLY A 551 -13.37 19.82 37.75
CA GLY A 551 -13.55 21.12 38.40
C GLY A 551 -12.34 22.03 38.19
N THR A 552 -12.35 23.18 38.84
CA THR A 552 -11.20 24.08 38.89
C THR A 552 -10.08 23.49 39.79
N PRO A 553 -8.82 23.89 39.62
CA PRO A 553 -7.73 23.45 40.50
C PRO A 553 -8.04 23.67 41.99
N ALA A 554 -8.62 24.81 42.33
CA ALA A 554 -8.98 25.16 43.72
C ALA A 554 -10.09 24.24 44.30
N GLU A 555 -11.12 23.93 43.51
CA GLU A 555 -12.19 23.02 43.90
C GLU A 555 -11.71 21.60 44.13
N LEU A 556 -10.80 21.11 43.27
CA LEU A 556 -10.26 19.77 43.37
C LEU A 556 -9.21 19.65 44.48
N GLU A 557 -8.48 20.70 44.78
CA GLU A 557 -7.54 20.73 45.93
C GLU A 557 -8.27 20.71 47.29
N ALA A 558 -9.46 21.31 47.34
CA ALA A 558 -10.30 21.28 48.55
C ALA A 558 -10.94 19.90 48.80
N LYS A 559 -11.01 19.04 47.77
CA LYS A 559 -11.52 17.67 47.88
C LYS A 559 -10.36 16.71 48.25
N ASP A 560 -10.66 15.70 49.07
CA ASP A 560 -9.69 14.62 49.35
C ASP A 560 -9.80 13.54 48.24
N GLY A 561 -9.32 13.93 47.06
CA GLY A 561 -9.52 13.14 45.81
C GLY A 561 -8.21 12.77 45.13
N ILE A 562 -8.36 12.20 43.91
CA ILE A 562 -7.24 11.71 43.10
C ILE A 562 -6.29 12.86 42.73
N TYR A 563 -6.84 14.03 42.36
CA TYR A 563 -6.05 15.21 42.01
C TYR A 563 -5.10 15.61 43.16
N ARG A 564 -5.62 15.75 44.37
CA ARG A 564 -4.84 16.13 45.54
C ARG A 564 -3.76 15.11 45.85
N HIS A 565 -4.10 13.82 45.75
CA HIS A 565 -3.10 12.75 45.96
C HIS A 565 -1.99 12.78 44.92
N MET A 566 -2.32 12.94 43.65
CA MET A 566 -1.33 13.06 42.57
C MET A 566 -0.42 14.27 42.74
N LYS A 567 -0.98 15.43 43.15
CA LYS A 567 -0.22 16.65 43.45
C LYS A 567 0.77 16.44 44.61
N ALA A 568 0.30 15.82 45.70
CA ALA A 568 1.14 15.51 46.86
C ALA A 568 2.30 14.59 46.49
N THR A 569 2.02 13.49 45.77
CA THR A 569 3.05 12.54 45.36
C THR A 569 4.10 13.17 44.43
N GLN A 570 3.71 14.07 43.50
CA GLN A 570 4.69 14.77 42.67
C GLN A 570 5.51 15.80 43.41
N MET A 571 4.93 16.46 44.41
CA MET A 571 5.69 17.38 45.27
C MET A 571 6.72 16.64 46.14
N GLU A 572 6.37 15.47 46.66
CA GLU A 572 7.31 14.58 47.39
C GLU A 572 8.45 14.10 46.47
N ALA A 573 8.11 13.68 45.22
CA ALA A 573 9.11 13.26 44.23
C ALA A 573 10.05 14.40 43.82
N ALA A 574 9.57 15.63 43.72
CA ALA A 574 10.39 16.82 43.43
C ALA A 574 11.37 17.19 44.57
N GLY A 575 11.09 16.75 45.80
CA GLY A 575 11.97 16.89 46.98
C GLY A 575 13.08 15.85 47.07
N TRP A 576 13.08 14.82 46.25
CA TRP A 576 14.15 13.81 46.22
C TRP A 576 15.44 14.43 45.67
N LYS A 577 16.46 14.51 46.55
CA LYS A 577 17.85 14.80 46.15
C LYS A 577 18.56 13.47 45.96
N LEU A 578 19.18 13.30 44.78
CA LEU A 578 20.18 12.25 44.55
C LEU A 578 21.41 12.49 45.42
#